data_2fc958a7fe00d07830bb327bbfbd2116
#
_entry.id   2fc958a7fe00d07830bb327bbfbd2116
#
_cell.length_a   1.000
_cell.length_b   1.000
_cell.length_c   1.000
_cell.angle_alpha   90.00
_cell.angle_beta   90.00
_cell.angle_gamma   90.00
#
_symmetry.space_group_name_H-M   'P 1'
#
loop_
_entity.id
_entity.type
_entity.pdbx_description
1 polymer ?
#
loop_
_entity_poly.entity_id
_entity_poly.type
_entity_poly.pdbx_seq_one_letter_code
_entity_poly.pdbx_strand_id
1 'polypeptide(L)'
;MLTNEERRVGIYMESHQPTDPAQVSPDTPLEALNLNWRERDLPERVRTRHVHRLHPYLGKFIPQLAEVFLRKFFRPEKTVLDPFVGSGTTLVQANELGIHSVGYDVSAFNVILCRAKTHAYDVAQMRREVLGALACTE
;
A
#
# COMPACT_ATOMS: atom_id res chain seq x y z
N MET A 1 -38.09 4.96 26.32
CA MET A 1 -38.11 4.07 25.16
C MET A 1 -37.49 4.86 23.98
N LEU A 2 -36.29 4.49 23.52
CA LEU A 2 -35.65 5.18 22.44
C LEU A 2 -36.39 4.92 21.13
N THR A 3 -36.53 5.93 20.27
CA THR A 3 -37.18 5.81 18.97
C THR A 3 -36.35 4.94 18.01
N ASN A 4 -36.97 4.45 16.94
CA ASN A 4 -36.25 3.66 15.93
C ASN A 4 -35.13 4.46 15.22
N GLU A 5 -35.26 5.79 15.16
CA GLU A 5 -34.19 6.67 14.64
C GLU A 5 -33.02 6.79 15.62
N GLU A 6 -33.30 6.93 16.90
CA GLU A 6 -32.25 6.97 17.94
C GLU A 6 -31.49 5.65 18.03
N ARG A 7 -32.14 4.51 17.80
CA ARG A 7 -31.47 3.21 17.71
C ARG A 7 -30.59 3.09 16.44
N ARG A 8 -31.02 3.62 15.30
CA ARG A 8 -30.20 3.64 14.08
C ARG A 8 -28.98 4.53 14.23
N VAL A 9 -29.15 5.71 14.82
CA VAL A 9 -28.03 6.63 15.10
C VAL A 9 -27.07 6.02 16.13
N GLY A 10 -27.58 5.34 17.16
CA GLY A 10 -26.76 4.67 18.17
C GLY A 10 -25.93 3.50 17.61
N ILE A 11 -26.47 2.73 16.68
CA ILE A 11 -25.73 1.62 16.02
C ILE A 11 -24.58 2.15 15.15
N TYR A 12 -24.69 3.36 14.59
CA TYR A 12 -23.61 3.98 13.80
C TYR A 12 -22.58 4.74 14.64
N MET A 13 -22.82 4.94 15.95
CA MET A 13 -21.88 5.59 16.87
C MET A 13 -21.04 4.61 17.68
N GLU A 14 -21.28 3.30 17.59
CA GLU A 14 -20.36 2.31 18.16
C GLU A 14 -19.03 2.39 17.42
N SER A 15 -18.09 3.03 18.08
CA SER A 15 -16.64 3.06 17.87
C SER A 15 -16.19 2.56 16.47
N HIS A 16 -16.33 3.43 15.45
CA HIS A 16 -15.67 3.18 14.17
C HIS A 16 -14.16 3.20 14.41
N GLN A 17 -13.59 2.05 14.68
CA GLN A 17 -12.14 1.84 14.73
C GLN A 17 -11.76 0.99 13.52
N PRO A 18 -11.21 1.60 12.46
CA PRO A 18 -10.67 0.85 11.33
C PRO A 18 -9.42 0.09 11.78
N THR A 19 -9.19 -1.04 11.15
CA THR A 19 -7.99 -1.86 11.39
C THR A 19 -6.73 -1.07 11.09
N ASP A 20 -5.80 -1.01 12.05
CA ASP A 20 -4.44 -0.57 11.79
C ASP A 20 -3.68 -1.70 11.07
N PRO A 21 -3.24 -1.49 9.81
CA PRO A 21 -2.53 -2.51 9.05
C PRO A 21 -1.31 -3.07 9.79
N ALA A 22 -0.60 -2.25 10.54
CA ALA A 22 0.61 -2.66 11.25
C ALA A 22 0.35 -3.66 12.38
N GLN A 23 -0.88 -3.71 12.90
CA GLN A 23 -1.28 -4.63 13.99
C GLN A 23 -1.85 -5.96 13.48
N VAL A 24 -2.02 -6.11 12.17
CA VAL A 24 -2.51 -7.35 11.59
C VAL A 24 -1.44 -8.43 11.63
N SER A 25 -1.84 -9.62 12.07
CA SER A 25 -1.01 -10.82 12.13
C SER A 25 -1.72 -12.00 11.44
N PRO A 26 -1.02 -13.12 11.19
CA PRO A 26 -1.64 -14.33 10.66
C PRO A 26 -2.79 -14.87 11.54
N ASP A 27 -2.76 -14.57 12.83
CA ASP A 27 -3.76 -15.06 13.79
C ASP A 27 -4.97 -14.10 13.91
N THR A 28 -4.91 -12.90 13.32
CA THR A 28 -6.02 -11.94 13.33
C THR A 28 -7.23 -12.55 12.61
N PRO A 29 -8.41 -12.71 13.22
CA PRO A 29 -9.61 -13.21 12.54
C PRO A 29 -10.04 -12.29 11.39
N LEU A 30 -10.50 -12.84 10.27
CA LEU A 30 -10.97 -12.02 9.12
C LEU A 30 -12.17 -11.16 9.51
N GLU A 31 -13.02 -11.69 10.37
CA GLU A 31 -14.24 -11.02 10.87
C GLU A 31 -13.91 -9.82 11.77
N ALA A 32 -12.69 -9.78 12.33
CA ALA A 32 -12.22 -8.66 13.13
C ALA A 32 -11.65 -7.51 12.29
N LEU A 33 -11.45 -7.71 10.98
CA LEU A 33 -10.88 -6.70 10.11
C LEU A 33 -11.96 -5.68 9.70
N ASN A 34 -11.81 -4.45 10.17
CA ASN A 34 -12.59 -3.31 9.69
C ASN A 34 -11.77 -2.52 8.64
N LEU A 35 -12.02 -2.80 7.37
CA LEU A 35 -11.30 -2.18 6.24
C LEU A 35 -11.96 -0.88 5.75
N ASN A 36 -12.93 -0.36 6.49
CA ASN A 36 -13.64 0.87 6.14
C ASN A 36 -12.88 2.11 6.68
N TRP A 37 -11.73 2.43 6.07
CA TRP A 37 -10.99 3.65 6.38
C TRP A 37 -11.65 4.87 5.77
N ARG A 38 -11.91 5.88 6.58
CA ARG A 38 -12.35 7.21 6.15
C ARG A 38 -11.13 8.10 5.89
N GLU A 39 -11.33 9.23 5.22
CA GLU A 39 -10.25 10.19 4.95
C GLU A 39 -9.51 10.65 6.22
N ARG A 40 -10.23 10.81 7.35
CA ARG A 40 -9.63 11.12 8.65
C ARG A 40 -8.76 10.01 9.24
N ASP A 41 -9.08 8.75 8.93
CA ASP A 41 -8.39 7.57 9.44
C ASP A 41 -7.11 7.31 8.62
N LEU A 42 -7.19 7.50 7.30
CA LEU A 42 -6.08 7.38 6.36
C LEU A 42 -6.05 8.60 5.41
N PRO A 43 -5.52 9.74 5.84
CA PRO A 43 -5.35 10.90 4.98
C PRO A 43 -4.50 10.58 3.74
N GLU A 44 -4.72 11.29 2.63
CA GLU A 44 -4.02 11.05 1.36
C GLU A 44 -2.50 10.96 1.53
N ARG A 45 -1.91 11.84 2.34
CA ARG A 45 -0.46 11.83 2.63
C ARG A 45 0.04 10.51 3.23
N VAL A 46 -0.83 9.78 3.96
CA VAL A 46 -0.52 8.47 4.56
C VAL A 46 -0.75 7.36 3.53
N ARG A 47 -1.86 7.44 2.78
CA ARG A 47 -2.20 6.48 1.72
C ARG A 47 -1.21 6.45 0.58
N THR A 48 -0.53 7.57 0.32
CA THR A 48 0.38 7.74 -0.80
C THR A 48 1.83 7.92 -0.40
N ARG A 49 2.18 7.54 0.84
CA ARG A 49 3.58 7.58 1.31
C ARG A 49 4.50 6.73 0.41
N HIS A 50 5.80 6.96 0.54
CA HIS A 50 6.83 6.29 -0.25
C HIS A 50 6.67 6.55 -1.76
N VAL A 51 7.02 5.56 -2.56
CA VAL A 51 7.02 5.61 -4.02
C VAL A 51 5.62 5.48 -4.65
N HIS A 52 4.55 5.35 -3.83
CA HIS A 52 3.19 5.22 -4.34
C HIS A 52 2.70 6.48 -5.08
N ARG A 53 3.31 7.64 -4.82
CA ARG A 53 3.03 8.90 -5.54
C ARG A 53 3.73 9.04 -6.88
N LEU A 54 4.72 8.21 -7.18
CA LEU A 54 5.55 8.38 -8.37
C LEU A 54 4.73 8.41 -9.66
N HIS A 55 3.60 7.70 -9.70
CA HIS A 55 2.68 7.74 -10.83
C HIS A 55 1.22 7.74 -10.36
N PRO A 56 0.40 8.71 -10.81
CA PRO A 56 -1.04 8.73 -10.53
C PRO A 56 -1.73 7.64 -11.38
N TYR A 57 -2.10 6.54 -10.76
CA TYR A 57 -2.80 5.43 -11.40
C TYR A 57 -4.16 5.24 -10.74
N LEU A 58 -5.23 5.47 -11.48
CA LEU A 58 -6.60 5.49 -10.95
C LEU A 58 -7.12 4.11 -10.54
N GLY A 59 -6.61 3.05 -11.15
CA GLY A 59 -7.06 1.67 -10.88
C GLY A 59 -6.37 0.97 -9.71
N LYS A 60 -5.52 1.67 -8.93
CA LYS A 60 -4.81 1.04 -7.81
C LYS A 60 -5.66 1.05 -6.54
N PHE A 61 -5.59 -0.02 -5.78
CA PHE A 61 -6.06 -0.02 -4.39
C PHE A 61 -5.05 0.66 -3.47
N ILE A 62 -5.51 1.04 -2.27
CA ILE A 62 -4.64 1.71 -1.30
C ILE A 62 -3.58 0.74 -0.76
N PRO A 63 -2.33 1.20 -0.51
CA PRO A 63 -1.25 0.35 0.00
C PRO A 63 -1.59 -0.39 1.29
N GLN A 64 -2.34 0.24 2.18
CA GLN A 64 -2.75 -0.33 3.45
C GLN A 64 -3.62 -1.59 3.29
N LEU A 65 -4.43 -1.65 2.23
CA LEU A 65 -5.20 -2.86 1.92
C LEU A 65 -4.28 -4.02 1.56
N ALA A 66 -3.28 -3.78 0.69
CA ALA A 66 -2.27 -4.77 0.37
C ALA A 66 -1.51 -5.23 1.62
N GLU A 67 -1.10 -4.28 2.48
CA GLU A 67 -0.38 -4.56 3.73
C GLU A 67 -1.19 -5.49 4.64
N VAL A 68 -2.48 -5.22 4.85
CA VAL A 68 -3.35 -6.08 5.67
C VAL A 68 -3.35 -7.52 5.18
N PHE A 69 -3.56 -7.73 3.86
CA PHE A 69 -3.60 -9.08 3.31
C PHE A 69 -2.23 -9.76 3.29
N LEU A 70 -1.16 -9.03 3.03
CA LEU A 70 0.20 -9.56 3.11
C LEU A 70 0.53 -10.02 4.53
N ARG A 71 0.29 -9.19 5.55
CA ARG A 71 0.52 -9.56 6.95
C ARG A 71 -0.34 -10.73 7.40
N LYS A 72 -1.59 -10.80 6.92
CA LYS A 72 -2.53 -11.87 7.27
C LYS A 72 -2.13 -13.21 6.67
N PHE A 73 -1.77 -13.26 5.39
CA PHE A 73 -1.64 -14.51 4.64
C PHE A 73 -0.22 -14.90 4.27
N PHE A 74 0.71 -13.95 4.22
CA PHE A 74 2.06 -14.20 3.75
C PHE A 74 3.10 -14.03 4.86
N ARG A 75 4.20 -14.71 4.68
CA ARG A 75 5.38 -14.64 5.54
C ARG A 75 6.61 -14.34 4.67
N PRO A 76 7.73 -13.84 5.26
CA PRO A 76 8.94 -13.51 4.48
C PRO A 76 9.47 -14.65 3.61
N GLU A 77 9.29 -15.91 4.04
CA GLU A 77 9.71 -17.10 3.29
C GLU A 77 8.76 -17.52 2.15
N LYS A 78 7.64 -16.84 2.01
CA LYS A 78 6.68 -17.06 0.92
C LYS A 78 6.89 -16.09 -0.21
N THR A 79 6.46 -16.46 -1.41
CA THR A 79 6.46 -15.60 -2.58
C THR A 79 5.03 -15.21 -2.94
N VAL A 80 4.82 -13.91 -3.09
CA VAL A 80 3.55 -13.34 -3.56
C VAL A 80 3.57 -13.26 -5.08
N LEU A 81 2.50 -13.68 -5.72
CA LEU A 81 2.25 -13.47 -7.14
C LEU A 81 1.14 -12.43 -7.32
N ASP A 82 1.43 -11.36 -8.05
CA ASP A 82 0.43 -10.41 -8.55
C ASP A 82 0.37 -10.49 -10.08
N PRO A 83 -0.65 -11.16 -10.63
CA PRO A 83 -0.76 -11.36 -12.07
C PRO A 83 -1.25 -10.13 -12.85
N PHE A 84 -1.64 -9.04 -12.15
CA PHE A 84 -2.13 -7.78 -12.71
C PHE A 84 -1.50 -6.60 -11.98
N VAL A 85 -0.18 -6.54 -11.96
CA VAL A 85 0.59 -5.71 -11.02
C VAL A 85 0.33 -4.21 -11.17
N GLY A 86 -0.12 -3.75 -12.31
CA GLY A 86 -0.42 -2.32 -12.55
C GLY A 86 0.74 -1.42 -12.15
N SER A 87 0.47 -0.48 -11.25
CA SER A 87 1.50 0.45 -10.75
C SER A 87 2.37 -0.12 -9.62
N GLY A 88 2.25 -1.42 -9.29
CA GLY A 88 3.14 -2.11 -8.36
C GLY A 88 2.82 -1.98 -6.88
N THR A 89 1.57 -1.71 -6.51
CA THR A 89 1.20 -1.53 -5.09
C THR A 89 1.55 -2.75 -4.25
N THR A 90 1.18 -3.95 -4.72
CA THR A 90 1.47 -5.22 -4.03
C THR A 90 2.97 -5.44 -3.88
N LEU A 91 3.74 -5.20 -4.96
CA LEU A 91 5.19 -5.43 -4.94
C LEU A 91 5.91 -4.49 -3.98
N VAL A 92 5.51 -3.22 -3.95
CA VAL A 92 6.08 -2.23 -3.02
C VAL A 92 5.79 -2.62 -1.57
N GLN A 93 4.55 -2.99 -1.25
CA GLN A 93 4.20 -3.41 0.11
C GLN A 93 4.87 -4.73 0.50
N ALA A 94 5.00 -5.68 -0.42
CA ALA A 94 5.74 -6.91 -0.18
C ALA A 94 7.21 -6.62 0.14
N ASN A 95 7.86 -5.72 -0.63
CA ASN A 95 9.24 -5.30 -0.40
C ASN A 95 9.42 -4.65 0.98
N GLU A 96 8.51 -3.75 1.39
CA GLU A 96 8.50 -3.13 2.72
C GLU A 96 8.40 -4.16 3.86
N LEU A 97 7.73 -5.27 3.61
CA LEU A 97 7.53 -6.35 4.58
C LEU A 97 8.61 -7.46 4.50
N GLY A 98 9.59 -7.34 3.60
CA GLY A 98 10.61 -8.37 3.38
C GLY A 98 10.06 -9.64 2.75
N ILE A 99 8.96 -9.55 1.99
CA ILE A 99 8.31 -10.67 1.30
C ILE A 99 8.73 -10.67 -0.16
N HIS A 100 9.19 -11.82 -0.66
CA HIS A 100 9.46 -11.99 -2.09
C HIS A 100 8.17 -11.85 -2.91
N SER A 101 8.25 -11.11 -4.02
CA SER A 101 7.10 -10.89 -4.88
C SER A 101 7.46 -10.97 -6.36
N VAL A 102 6.52 -11.44 -7.16
CA VAL A 102 6.58 -11.51 -8.61
C VAL A 102 5.32 -10.86 -9.16
N GLY A 103 5.47 -9.96 -10.12
CA GLY A 103 4.35 -9.29 -10.77
C GLY A 103 4.39 -9.47 -12.28
N TYR A 104 3.22 -9.60 -12.87
CA TYR A 104 3.02 -9.60 -14.33
C TYR A 104 2.09 -8.47 -14.74
N ASP A 105 2.37 -7.88 -15.88
CA ASP A 105 1.48 -6.91 -16.53
C ASP A 105 1.67 -6.97 -18.03
N VAL A 106 0.59 -6.72 -18.77
CA VAL A 106 0.63 -6.65 -20.24
C VAL A 106 1.26 -5.33 -20.73
N SER A 107 1.27 -4.29 -19.88
CA SER A 107 1.86 -2.99 -20.17
C SER A 107 3.35 -2.97 -19.84
N ALA A 108 4.19 -2.81 -20.84
CA ALA A 108 5.63 -2.62 -20.64
C ALA A 108 5.94 -1.40 -19.77
N PHE A 109 5.11 -0.34 -19.83
CA PHE A 109 5.23 0.83 -18.98
C PHE A 109 5.03 0.47 -17.50
N ASN A 110 4.00 -0.31 -17.18
CA ASN A 110 3.76 -0.77 -15.80
C ASN A 110 4.94 -1.61 -15.28
N VAL A 111 5.50 -2.48 -16.10
CA VAL A 111 6.68 -3.28 -15.73
C VAL A 111 7.88 -2.39 -15.41
N ILE A 112 8.16 -1.38 -16.24
CA ILE A 112 9.25 -0.41 -16.00
C ILE A 112 8.98 0.36 -14.70
N LEU A 113 7.76 0.82 -14.49
CA LEU A 113 7.35 1.55 -13.29
C LEU A 113 7.53 0.71 -12.02
N CYS A 114 7.12 -0.56 -12.06
CA CYS A 114 7.30 -1.49 -10.94
C CYS A 114 8.79 -1.71 -10.63
N ARG A 115 9.62 -1.95 -11.66
CA ARG A 115 11.07 -2.07 -11.49
C ARG A 115 11.67 -0.82 -10.86
N ALA A 116 11.30 0.37 -11.35
CA ALA A 116 11.77 1.63 -10.76
C ALA A 116 11.37 1.80 -9.31
N LYS A 117 10.18 1.35 -8.90
CA LYS A 117 9.70 1.46 -7.51
C LYS A 117 10.30 0.45 -6.55
N THR A 118 10.67 -0.74 -7.03
CA THR A 118 11.12 -1.84 -6.17
C THR A 118 12.61 -2.09 -6.22
N HIS A 119 13.35 -1.38 -7.09
CA HIS A 119 14.81 -1.50 -7.17
C HIS A 119 15.49 -0.92 -5.94
N ALA A 120 16.54 -1.60 -5.47
CA ALA A 120 17.41 -1.09 -4.43
C ALA A 120 18.42 -0.11 -5.03
N TYR A 121 18.22 1.19 -4.80
CA TYR A 121 19.12 2.24 -5.29
C TYR A 121 20.20 2.59 -4.25
N ASP A 122 21.44 2.79 -4.72
CA ASP A 122 22.43 3.54 -3.95
C ASP A 122 22.06 5.04 -4.02
N VAL A 123 21.40 5.50 -2.96
CA VAL A 123 20.91 6.89 -2.88
C VAL A 123 22.05 7.90 -2.93
N ALA A 124 23.23 7.57 -2.37
CA ALA A 124 24.38 8.47 -2.35
C ALA A 124 24.96 8.61 -3.75
N GLN A 125 25.08 7.51 -4.49
CA GLN A 125 25.52 7.52 -5.89
C GLN A 125 24.52 8.29 -6.75
N MET A 126 23.25 7.94 -6.66
CA MET A 126 22.18 8.58 -7.46
C MET A 126 22.15 10.12 -7.23
N ARG A 127 22.28 10.56 -5.98
CA ARG A 127 22.36 11.99 -5.66
C ARG A 127 23.54 12.67 -6.33
N ARG A 128 24.73 12.05 -6.32
CA ARG A 128 25.92 12.61 -6.98
C ARG A 128 25.72 12.74 -8.49
N GLU A 129 25.15 11.71 -9.13
CA GLU A 129 24.90 11.70 -10.56
C GLU A 129 23.86 12.76 -10.99
N VAL A 130 22.75 12.89 -10.23
CA VAL A 130 21.72 13.91 -10.49
C VAL A 130 22.29 15.32 -10.33
N LEU A 131 23.04 15.59 -9.26
CA LEU A 131 23.66 16.89 -9.05
C LEU A 131 24.72 17.21 -10.12
N GLY A 132 25.48 16.23 -10.55
CA GLY A 132 26.45 16.36 -11.66
C GLY A 132 25.75 16.70 -12.99
N ALA A 133 24.64 16.02 -13.30
CA ALA A 133 23.86 16.29 -14.51
C ALA A 133 23.26 17.72 -14.50
N LEU A 134 22.77 18.19 -13.36
CA LEU A 134 22.24 19.55 -13.21
C LEU A 134 23.34 20.60 -13.37
N ALA A 135 24.54 20.38 -12.85
CA ALA A 135 25.66 21.31 -13.00
C ALA A 135 26.18 21.43 -14.45
N CYS A 136 25.92 20.45 -15.30
CA CYS A 136 26.30 20.48 -16.72
C CYS A 136 25.30 21.27 -17.59
N THR A 137 24.17 21.72 -17.04
CA THR A 137 23.11 22.44 -17.78
C THR A 137 23.15 23.96 -17.56
N GLU A 138 24.06 24.47 -16.73
CA GLU A 138 24.39 25.88 -16.56
C GLU A 138 25.61 26.26 -17.45
#